data_38cdafd317b02f89b6fcbd1e1ad5faa3
#
_entry.id   38cdafd317b02f89b6fcbd1e1ad5faa3
#
_cell.length_a   1.000
_cell.length_b   1.000
_cell.length_c   1.000
_cell.angle_alpha   90.00
_cell.angle_beta   90.00
_cell.angle_gamma   90.00
#
_symmetry.space_group_name_H-M   'P 1'
#
loop_
_entity.id
_entity.type
_entity.pdbx_description
1 polymer ?
#
loop_
_entity_poly.entity_id
_entity_poly.type
_entity_poly.pdbx_seq_one_letter_code
_entity_poly.pdbx_strand_id
1 'polypeptide(L)'
;MVSHSSRAQTIPPATRADSMLQCDFSVVKSSNAWFTAPNAAGLSQWKSAHITSARLSLVNQDGGFADYYEAPKALTLRADVEAFYRLSPRINLYGRMAYDNVAARHAAGSYFFAPQHMPFDIVEDSLTNTGRKHTDLYQLTGALSATLAHGIAIGVKVDFAAANYAKYKDLRHKNNVLDLTATAGILVPVGSFLHAGAHFAYRRNTENIRFATYGNSDKVYKSLINYGAFIGKIEQFGENGYTDQNRDMPFLSEHTGGGLQAEILFSPALTLYNAFDFAYQKGYYGKKSSYTLSYNQHKGHEYGYQGRLTWQATGATHQLTAQLAIDNLTDYGNSYRADVDKTTGASRYNYYTPLKLSNKVWTDITVAYRGTYGSNPYLPLLDITIGMHRWERKQTAYVYPYFRRQHLRQHEWLAEAAYNATLKGGVLTPALAFSYSKGSGKPFTDGIFATPSDRQAPPPQMETYLMREYLYHTAPQYALRLSLRYAFLLPHTAMKAYAEGGWQLRKANTHDDDYLDARQRRTLWLTIGCQW
;
A
#
# COMPACT_ATOMS: atom_id res chain seq x y z
N MET A 1 -29.74 -18.62 34.84
CA MET A 1 -28.45 -18.02 34.37
C MET A 1 -27.76 -19.06 33.50
N VAL A 2 -27.96 -18.97 32.18
CA VAL A 2 -27.26 -19.84 31.24
C VAL A 2 -26.10 -19.02 30.69
N SER A 3 -24.88 -19.37 31.07
CA SER A 3 -23.66 -18.76 30.52
C SER A 3 -23.50 -19.25 29.09
N HIS A 4 -23.99 -18.46 28.14
CA HIS A 4 -23.63 -18.63 26.73
C HIS A 4 -22.21 -18.12 26.54
N SER A 5 -21.23 -19.01 26.71
CA SER A 5 -19.90 -18.75 26.22
C SER A 5 -19.98 -18.61 24.70
N SER A 6 -19.73 -17.40 24.19
CA SER A 6 -19.42 -17.18 22.78
C SER A 6 -18.30 -18.16 22.42
N ARG A 7 -18.56 -19.17 21.60
CA ARG A 7 -17.51 -20.01 21.02
C ARG A 7 -16.69 -19.16 20.07
N ALA A 8 -15.79 -18.36 20.63
CA ALA A 8 -14.62 -17.94 19.87
C ALA A 8 -13.98 -19.25 19.39
N GLN A 9 -13.76 -19.38 18.08
CA GLN A 9 -13.05 -20.52 17.53
C GLN A 9 -11.70 -20.59 18.24
N THR A 10 -11.56 -21.52 19.18
CA THR A 10 -10.28 -21.79 19.84
C THR A 10 -9.41 -22.50 18.82
N ILE A 11 -8.30 -21.89 18.45
CA ILE A 11 -7.22 -22.61 17.75
C ILE A 11 -6.87 -23.81 18.63
N PRO A 12 -6.78 -25.02 18.08
CA PRO A 12 -6.39 -26.18 18.87
C PRO A 12 -5.10 -25.88 19.62
N PRO A 13 -4.97 -26.28 20.87
CA PRO A 13 -3.76 -26.03 21.65
C PRO A 13 -2.54 -26.55 20.89
N ALA A 14 -1.56 -25.68 20.65
CA ALA A 14 -0.35 -25.94 19.85
C ALA A 14 0.61 -27.00 20.45
N THR A 15 0.13 -27.84 21.33
CA THR A 15 0.92 -28.84 22.07
C THR A 15 1.09 -30.17 21.35
N ARG A 16 0.44 -30.37 20.19
CA ARG A 16 0.62 -31.59 19.37
C ARG A 16 1.11 -31.22 17.97
N ALA A 17 2.17 -31.86 17.52
CA ALA A 17 2.74 -31.69 16.18
C ALA A 17 1.67 -31.82 15.06
N ASP A 18 0.75 -32.79 15.20
CA ASP A 18 -0.35 -33.00 14.25
C ASP A 18 -1.31 -31.80 14.15
N SER A 19 -1.52 -31.06 15.24
CA SER A 19 -2.40 -29.88 15.23
C SER A 19 -1.79 -28.69 14.46
N MET A 20 -0.46 -28.58 14.46
CA MET A 20 0.24 -27.53 13.71
C MET A 20 0.22 -27.78 12.20
N LEU A 21 0.33 -29.03 11.74
CA LEU A 21 0.19 -29.37 10.32
C LEU A 21 -1.21 -29.00 9.80
N GLN A 22 -2.23 -29.10 10.65
CA GLN A 22 -3.63 -28.81 10.34
C GLN A 22 -4.02 -27.35 10.51
N CYS A 23 -3.05 -26.43 10.63
CA CYS A 23 -3.28 -25.01 10.83
C CYS A 23 -2.49 -24.19 9.81
N ASP A 24 -3.13 -23.24 9.16
CA ASP A 24 -2.46 -22.25 8.31
C ASP A 24 -2.53 -20.87 8.94
N PHE A 25 -1.38 -20.22 9.10
CA PHE A 25 -1.27 -18.91 9.72
C PHE A 25 -2.15 -17.85 9.03
N SER A 26 -2.21 -17.86 7.70
CA SER A 26 -2.99 -16.88 6.93
C SER A 26 -4.49 -17.06 7.14
N VAL A 27 -4.95 -18.31 7.21
CA VAL A 27 -6.34 -18.64 7.50
C VAL A 27 -6.72 -18.23 8.91
N VAL A 28 -5.87 -18.52 9.91
CA VAL A 28 -6.06 -18.09 11.29
C VAL A 28 -6.15 -16.57 11.40
N LYS A 29 -5.22 -15.85 10.79
CA LYS A 29 -5.21 -14.38 10.79
C LYS A 29 -6.48 -13.80 10.15
N SER A 30 -6.97 -14.38 9.06
CA SER A 30 -8.17 -13.93 8.36
C SER A 30 -9.49 -14.41 8.98
N SER A 31 -9.46 -15.33 9.96
CA SER A 31 -10.66 -15.91 10.57
C SER A 31 -11.52 -14.90 11.33
N ASN A 32 -10.89 -13.86 11.89
CA ASN A 32 -11.58 -12.80 12.64
C ASN A 32 -11.19 -11.41 12.09
N ALA A 33 -12.19 -10.55 11.83
CA ALA A 33 -11.97 -9.21 11.29
C ALA A 33 -11.14 -8.32 12.21
N TRP A 34 -11.26 -8.50 13.53
CA TRP A 34 -10.52 -7.73 14.53
C TRP A 34 -9.01 -7.97 14.50
N PHE A 35 -8.53 -9.12 14.03
CA PHE A 35 -7.09 -9.42 13.97
C PHE A 35 -6.34 -8.61 12.91
N THR A 36 -7.06 -8.08 11.92
CA THR A 36 -6.51 -7.26 10.84
C THR A 36 -6.93 -5.80 10.93
N ALA A 37 -7.80 -5.45 11.90
CA ALA A 37 -8.29 -4.08 12.09
C ALA A 37 -7.18 -3.12 12.56
N PRO A 38 -7.28 -1.82 12.26
CA PRO A 38 -6.39 -0.80 12.84
C PRO A 38 -6.48 -0.73 14.37
N ASN A 39 -7.66 -0.98 14.94
CA ASN A 39 -7.91 -0.97 16.38
C ASN A 39 -7.31 -2.19 17.09
N ALA A 40 -6.16 -2.00 17.75
CA ALA A 40 -5.46 -3.08 18.46
C ALA A 40 -6.25 -3.66 19.65
N ALA A 41 -7.26 -2.96 20.19
CA ALA A 41 -8.13 -3.55 21.21
C ALA A 41 -8.83 -4.83 20.74
N GLY A 42 -9.01 -4.99 19.42
CA GLY A 42 -9.53 -6.20 18.78
C GLY A 42 -8.68 -7.45 19.00
N LEU A 43 -7.39 -7.32 19.32
CA LEU A 43 -6.52 -8.45 19.69
C LEU A 43 -7.02 -9.16 20.97
N SER A 44 -7.88 -8.54 21.79
CA SER A 44 -8.55 -9.19 22.93
C SER A 44 -9.38 -10.41 22.52
N GLN A 45 -9.79 -10.47 21.26
CA GLN A 45 -10.50 -11.62 20.68
C GLN A 45 -9.59 -12.83 20.41
N TRP A 46 -8.26 -12.65 20.49
CA TRP A 46 -7.31 -13.74 20.38
C TRP A 46 -7.34 -14.62 21.64
N LYS A 47 -7.73 -15.88 21.49
CA LYS A 47 -7.91 -16.83 22.62
C LYS A 47 -6.86 -17.96 22.65
N SER A 48 -6.11 -18.13 21.57
CA SER A 48 -5.07 -19.17 21.46
C SER A 48 -3.78 -18.76 22.17
N ALA A 49 -2.87 -19.72 22.40
CA ALA A 49 -1.62 -19.45 23.08
C ALA A 49 -0.71 -18.53 22.24
N HIS A 50 -0.17 -19.05 21.17
CA HIS A 50 0.64 -18.30 20.21
C HIS A 50 0.64 -19.00 18.86
N ILE A 51 0.92 -18.24 17.82
CA ILE A 51 1.24 -18.74 16.49
C ILE A 51 2.21 -17.77 15.84
N THR A 52 3.27 -18.29 15.24
CA THR A 52 4.30 -17.51 14.56
C THR A 52 4.49 -18.06 13.15
N SER A 53 4.75 -17.17 12.21
CA SER A 53 5.15 -17.50 10.84
C SER A 53 6.40 -16.74 10.47
N ALA A 54 7.40 -17.44 9.96
CA ALA A 54 8.60 -16.82 9.38
C ALA A 54 8.76 -17.30 7.94
N ARG A 55 9.10 -16.40 7.03
CA ARG A 55 9.29 -16.73 5.61
C ARG A 55 10.39 -15.91 4.97
N LEU A 56 11.05 -16.53 4.00
CA LEU A 56 12.02 -15.92 3.09
C LEU A 56 11.55 -16.15 1.68
N SER A 57 11.44 -15.08 0.88
CA SER A 57 10.95 -15.14 -0.49
C SER A 57 11.92 -14.46 -1.44
N LEU A 58 12.13 -15.08 -2.60
CA LEU A 58 12.81 -14.50 -3.73
C LEU A 58 11.80 -14.30 -4.85
N VAL A 59 11.66 -13.07 -5.35
CA VAL A 59 10.70 -12.70 -6.39
C VAL A 59 11.44 -12.06 -7.55
N ASN A 60 11.31 -12.64 -8.73
CA ASN A 60 11.88 -12.10 -9.97
C ASN A 60 10.75 -11.64 -10.90
N GLN A 61 10.79 -10.37 -11.28
CA GLN A 61 9.86 -9.75 -12.22
C GLN A 61 10.59 -9.37 -13.50
N ASP A 62 10.01 -9.69 -14.66
CA ASP A 62 10.56 -9.37 -15.98
C ASP A 62 9.42 -9.09 -16.98
N GLY A 63 9.55 -7.99 -17.71
CA GLY A 63 8.64 -7.58 -18.78
C GLY A 63 8.26 -6.11 -18.72
N GLY A 64 8.07 -5.51 -19.89
CA GLY A 64 7.90 -4.07 -20.08
C GLY A 64 6.45 -3.57 -19.95
N PHE A 65 5.48 -4.44 -19.61
CA PHE A 65 4.15 -3.99 -19.21
C PHE A 65 4.21 -3.47 -17.78
N ALA A 66 4.58 -2.20 -17.65
CA ALA A 66 4.88 -1.53 -16.37
C ALA A 66 4.46 -0.06 -16.46
N ASP A 67 4.03 0.50 -15.32
CA ASP A 67 3.74 1.93 -15.23
C ASP A 67 5.04 2.76 -15.31
N TYR A 68 4.93 4.08 -15.45
CA TYR A 68 6.08 4.99 -15.64
C TYR A 68 7.09 4.97 -14.48
N TYR A 69 6.64 4.65 -13.27
CA TYR A 69 7.50 4.56 -12.06
C TYR A 69 7.97 3.14 -11.76
N GLU A 70 7.43 2.14 -12.44
CA GLU A 70 7.83 0.74 -12.27
C GLU A 70 9.04 0.39 -13.14
N ALA A 71 9.88 -0.51 -12.66
CA ALA A 71 10.97 -1.06 -13.45
C ALA A 71 10.52 -2.28 -14.25
N PRO A 72 10.94 -2.42 -15.53
CA PRO A 72 10.63 -3.60 -16.32
C PRO A 72 11.29 -4.88 -15.79
N LYS A 73 12.38 -4.76 -15.02
CA LYS A 73 13.08 -5.88 -14.36
C LYS A 73 13.36 -5.57 -12.91
N ALA A 74 12.94 -6.46 -12.01
CA ALA A 74 13.22 -6.34 -10.58
C ALA A 74 13.44 -7.71 -9.93
N LEU A 75 14.43 -7.77 -9.03
CA LEU A 75 14.67 -8.91 -8.15
C LEU A 75 14.44 -8.43 -6.73
N THR A 76 13.55 -9.09 -5.99
CA THR A 76 13.23 -8.79 -4.60
C THR A 76 13.57 -9.97 -3.71
N LEU A 77 14.35 -9.73 -2.67
CA LEU A 77 14.52 -10.63 -1.53
C LEU A 77 13.69 -10.08 -0.38
N ARG A 78 12.77 -10.89 0.15
CA ARG A 78 11.89 -10.54 1.28
C ARG A 78 12.08 -11.51 2.43
N ALA A 79 12.31 -11.00 3.63
CA ALA A 79 12.20 -11.72 4.88
C ALA A 79 11.03 -11.16 5.69
N ASP A 80 10.19 -12.03 6.25
CA ASP A 80 9.00 -11.62 6.99
C ASP A 80 8.77 -12.56 8.17
N VAL A 81 8.58 -12.01 9.37
CA VAL A 81 8.23 -12.75 10.60
C VAL A 81 7.02 -12.09 11.22
N GLU A 82 6.02 -12.87 11.57
CA GLU A 82 4.77 -12.39 12.12
C GLU A 82 4.28 -13.34 13.22
N ALA A 83 3.79 -12.77 14.34
CA ALA A 83 3.37 -13.55 15.49
C ALA A 83 2.17 -12.95 16.20
N PHE A 84 1.26 -13.80 16.64
CA PHE A 84 0.27 -13.54 17.69
C PHE A 84 0.70 -14.28 18.95
N TYR A 85 0.72 -13.58 20.07
CA TYR A 85 1.18 -14.12 21.34
C TYR A 85 0.23 -13.72 22.47
N ARG A 86 -0.28 -14.70 23.23
CA ARG A 86 -1.08 -14.47 24.42
C ARG A 86 -0.17 -14.52 25.65
N LEU A 87 0.19 -13.34 26.16
CA LEU A 87 1.07 -13.22 27.34
C LEU A 87 0.36 -13.67 28.63
N SER A 88 -0.95 -13.37 28.74
CA SER A 88 -1.79 -13.76 29.87
C SER A 88 -3.24 -13.87 29.42
N PRO A 89 -4.17 -14.36 30.28
CA PRO A 89 -5.60 -14.36 29.95
C PRO A 89 -6.17 -12.98 29.59
N ARG A 90 -5.51 -11.90 29.96
CA ARG A 90 -5.94 -10.53 29.74
C ARG A 90 -5.08 -9.73 28.77
N ILE A 91 -3.89 -10.22 28.39
CA ILE A 91 -2.92 -9.46 27.58
C ILE A 91 -2.56 -10.26 26.35
N ASN A 92 -2.83 -9.68 25.19
CA ASN A 92 -2.44 -10.21 23.90
C ASN A 92 -1.48 -9.26 23.19
N LEU A 93 -0.51 -9.83 22.50
CA LEU A 93 0.50 -9.13 21.73
C LEU A 93 0.44 -9.57 20.27
N TYR A 94 0.76 -8.64 19.39
CA TYR A 94 1.01 -8.93 17.99
C TYR A 94 2.27 -8.22 17.55
N GLY A 95 3.08 -8.90 16.76
CA GLY A 95 4.30 -8.35 16.19
C GLY A 95 4.52 -8.80 14.76
N ARG A 96 5.06 -7.91 13.94
CA ARG A 96 5.52 -8.23 12.59
C ARG A 96 6.80 -7.47 12.29
N MET A 97 7.75 -8.14 11.66
CA MET A 97 8.94 -7.54 11.09
C MET A 97 9.10 -8.04 9.65
N ALA A 98 9.29 -7.12 8.72
CA ALA A 98 9.57 -7.46 7.32
C ALA A 98 10.72 -6.62 6.79
N TYR A 99 11.49 -7.20 5.90
CA TYR A 99 12.57 -6.55 5.16
C TYR A 99 12.49 -6.92 3.70
N ASP A 100 12.50 -5.90 2.82
CA ASP A 100 12.55 -6.06 1.38
C ASP A 100 13.82 -5.41 0.83
N ASN A 101 14.61 -6.17 0.09
CA ASN A 101 15.72 -5.69 -0.72
C ASN A 101 15.34 -5.83 -2.19
N VAL A 102 15.23 -4.70 -2.89
CA VAL A 102 14.79 -4.65 -4.29
C VAL A 102 15.91 -4.11 -5.17
N ALA A 103 16.35 -4.91 -6.12
CA ALA A 103 17.27 -4.52 -7.18
C ALA A 103 16.52 -4.38 -8.51
N ALA A 104 16.27 -3.14 -8.93
CA ALA A 104 15.56 -2.81 -10.16
C ALA A 104 16.54 -2.42 -11.27
N ARG A 105 16.25 -2.83 -12.51
CA ARG A 105 17.05 -2.52 -13.72
C ARG A 105 16.18 -1.85 -14.76
N HIS A 106 16.79 -0.99 -15.57
CA HIS A 106 16.12 -0.19 -16.60
C HIS A 106 15.00 0.68 -16.04
N ALA A 107 15.17 1.14 -14.79
CA ALA A 107 14.22 1.99 -14.08
C ALA A 107 14.42 3.46 -14.44
N ALA A 108 13.33 4.19 -14.66
CA ALA A 108 13.25 5.63 -14.88
C ALA A 108 12.04 6.20 -14.14
N GLY A 109 11.56 7.36 -14.55
CA GLY A 109 10.30 7.93 -14.10
C GLY A 109 10.42 8.68 -12.78
N SER A 110 9.59 8.35 -11.80
CA SER A 110 9.50 9.08 -10.54
C SER A 110 10.77 9.01 -9.69
N TYR A 111 11.05 10.12 -9.02
CA TYR A 111 12.08 10.20 -7.98
C TYR A 111 11.53 9.89 -6.58
N PHE A 112 10.21 9.91 -6.37
CA PHE A 112 9.62 9.46 -5.11
C PHE A 112 9.63 7.93 -5.00
N PHE A 113 9.75 7.45 -3.77
CA PHE A 113 9.71 6.02 -3.45
C PHE A 113 8.36 5.39 -3.81
N ALA A 114 7.26 6.08 -3.47
CA ALA A 114 5.89 5.63 -3.74
C ALA A 114 5.05 6.82 -4.26
N PRO A 115 5.07 7.10 -5.58
CA PRO A 115 4.43 8.29 -6.16
C PRO A 115 2.90 8.23 -6.20
N GLN A 116 2.31 7.05 -5.92
CA GLN A 116 0.85 6.91 -5.85
C GLN A 116 0.31 7.70 -4.65
N HIS A 117 -0.83 8.34 -4.81
CA HIS A 117 -1.47 9.14 -3.77
C HIS A 117 -0.63 10.33 -3.26
N MET A 118 0.32 10.80 -4.10
CA MET A 118 1.10 12.00 -3.79
C MET A 118 0.44 13.26 -4.34
N PRO A 119 0.59 14.42 -3.65
CA PRO A 119 0.04 15.69 -4.11
C PRO A 119 0.64 16.11 -5.46
N PHE A 120 1.92 15.85 -5.65
CA PHE A 120 2.67 16.05 -6.90
C PHE A 120 3.70 14.94 -7.04
N ASP A 121 4.34 14.83 -8.20
CA ASP A 121 5.47 13.94 -8.42
C ASP A 121 6.65 14.72 -9.01
N ILE A 122 7.87 14.26 -8.80
CA ILE A 122 9.06 14.73 -9.48
C ILE A 122 9.51 13.61 -10.40
N VAL A 123 9.43 13.84 -11.71
CA VAL A 123 9.77 12.81 -12.70
C VAL A 123 10.92 13.28 -13.59
N GLU A 124 11.68 12.34 -14.09
CA GLU A 124 12.70 12.61 -15.11
C GLU A 124 12.05 13.22 -16.35
N ASP A 125 12.74 14.10 -17.07
CA ASP A 125 12.23 14.71 -18.29
C ASP A 125 12.02 13.71 -19.44
N SER A 126 12.60 12.51 -19.34
CA SER A 126 12.47 11.43 -20.32
C SER A 126 12.54 10.05 -19.68
N LEU A 127 11.73 9.12 -20.17
CA LEU A 127 11.79 7.68 -19.81
C LEU A 127 13.03 6.97 -20.41
N THR A 128 13.79 7.61 -21.27
CA THR A 128 14.97 7.00 -21.92
C THR A 128 16.20 6.99 -21.03
N ASN A 129 16.23 7.79 -19.97
CA ASN A 129 17.36 7.84 -19.03
C ASN A 129 17.29 6.72 -17.99
N THR A 130 17.09 5.49 -18.43
CA THR A 130 16.97 4.32 -17.56
C THR A 130 18.26 4.00 -16.82
N GLY A 131 18.15 3.55 -15.57
CA GLY A 131 19.28 3.16 -14.73
C GLY A 131 18.95 2.02 -13.77
N ARG A 132 19.90 1.70 -12.90
CA ARG A 132 19.66 0.80 -11.77
C ARG A 132 19.07 1.60 -10.62
N LYS A 133 17.99 1.09 -10.02
CA LYS A 133 17.45 1.59 -8.76
C LYS A 133 17.54 0.49 -7.70
N HIS A 134 17.76 0.89 -6.47
CA HIS A 134 17.86 -0.02 -5.33
C HIS A 134 17.00 0.48 -4.19
N THR A 135 16.33 -0.45 -3.51
CA THR A 135 15.49 -0.16 -2.35
C THR A 135 15.77 -1.13 -1.24
N ASP A 136 15.99 -0.62 -0.04
CA ASP A 136 15.91 -1.35 1.22
C ASP A 136 14.71 -0.83 2.00
N LEU A 137 13.74 -1.70 2.29
CA LEU A 137 12.54 -1.35 3.04
C LEU A 137 12.44 -2.21 4.31
N TYR A 138 12.37 -1.55 5.45
CA TYR A 138 12.17 -2.15 6.77
C TYR A 138 10.77 -1.81 7.26
N GLN A 139 10.01 -2.80 7.71
CA GLN A 139 8.68 -2.64 8.26
C GLN A 139 8.59 -3.32 9.62
N LEU A 140 8.09 -2.60 10.61
CA LEU A 140 7.90 -3.08 11.98
C LEU A 140 6.48 -2.76 12.42
N THR A 141 5.78 -3.74 12.96
CA THR A 141 4.48 -3.55 13.61
C THR A 141 4.56 -4.16 15.00
N GLY A 142 4.12 -3.39 15.98
CA GLY A 142 3.92 -3.86 17.34
C GLY A 142 2.55 -3.47 17.82
N ALA A 143 1.80 -4.40 18.42
CA ALA A 143 0.51 -4.11 19.02
C ALA A 143 0.30 -4.87 20.32
N LEU A 144 -0.41 -4.23 21.25
CA LEU A 144 -0.79 -4.77 22.54
C LEU A 144 -2.26 -4.50 22.80
N SER A 145 -2.95 -5.51 23.35
CA SER A 145 -4.31 -5.36 23.87
C SER A 145 -4.37 -5.87 25.30
N ALA A 146 -5.04 -5.10 26.17
CA ALA A 146 -5.32 -5.47 27.55
C ALA A 146 -6.83 -5.48 27.82
N THR A 147 -7.35 -6.61 28.34
CA THR A 147 -8.75 -6.79 28.72
C THR A 147 -8.92 -6.37 30.17
N LEU A 148 -9.79 -5.38 30.40
CA LEU A 148 -10.17 -4.82 31.70
C LEU A 148 -11.40 -5.54 32.30
N ALA A 149 -12.00 -4.93 33.30
CA ALA A 149 -13.25 -5.41 33.88
C ALA A 149 -14.39 -5.39 32.83
N HIS A 150 -15.39 -6.25 33.00
CA HIS A 150 -16.59 -6.36 32.15
C HIS A 150 -16.27 -6.66 30.67
N GLY A 151 -15.08 -7.18 30.35
CA GLY A 151 -14.70 -7.53 28.99
C GLY A 151 -14.29 -6.35 28.09
N ILE A 152 -14.24 -5.14 28.62
CA ILE A 152 -13.71 -3.95 27.92
C ILE A 152 -12.23 -4.21 27.62
N ALA A 153 -11.81 -3.92 26.41
CA ALA A 153 -10.41 -4.01 26.03
C ALA A 153 -9.89 -2.65 25.53
N ILE A 154 -8.66 -2.35 25.88
CA ILE A 154 -7.89 -1.23 25.32
C ILE A 154 -6.73 -1.78 24.53
N GLY A 155 -6.29 -1.04 23.52
CA GLY A 155 -5.16 -1.48 22.68
C GLY A 155 -4.38 -0.30 22.12
N VAL A 156 -3.09 -0.56 21.89
CA VAL A 156 -2.19 0.36 21.21
C VAL A 156 -1.45 -0.40 20.11
N LYS A 157 -1.20 0.29 19.00
CA LYS A 157 -0.47 -0.25 17.86
C LYS A 157 0.46 0.80 17.31
N VAL A 158 1.66 0.37 16.92
CA VAL A 158 2.62 1.19 16.18
C VAL A 158 3.00 0.42 14.92
N ASP A 159 2.82 1.06 13.79
CA ASP A 159 3.34 0.63 12.50
C ASP A 159 4.46 1.60 12.10
N PHE A 160 5.63 1.07 11.79
CA PHE A 160 6.80 1.84 11.37
C PHE A 160 7.38 1.26 10.10
N ALA A 161 7.66 2.12 9.12
CA ALA A 161 8.39 1.77 7.93
C ALA A 161 9.54 2.76 7.70
N ALA A 162 10.70 2.22 7.32
CA ALA A 162 11.85 3.02 6.89
C ALA A 162 12.36 2.46 5.57
N ALA A 163 12.67 3.34 4.61
CA ALA A 163 13.25 2.91 3.34
C ALA A 163 14.41 3.79 2.91
N ASN A 164 15.40 3.14 2.26
CA ASN A 164 16.38 3.79 1.43
C ASN A 164 16.05 3.49 -0.04
N TYR A 165 15.97 4.52 -0.87
CA TYR A 165 15.68 4.37 -2.28
C TYR A 165 16.68 5.21 -3.09
N ALA A 166 17.38 4.61 -4.05
CA ALA A 166 18.45 5.28 -4.76
C ALA A 166 18.53 4.86 -6.24
N LYS A 167 18.91 5.81 -7.11
CA LYS A 167 19.27 5.57 -8.51
C LYS A 167 20.80 5.75 -8.69
N TYR A 168 21.42 4.85 -9.48
CA TYR A 168 22.87 4.81 -9.70
C TYR A 168 23.32 5.40 -11.04
N LYS A 169 22.42 6.05 -11.78
CA LYS A 169 22.72 6.78 -13.02
C LYS A 169 22.25 8.22 -12.88
N ASP A 170 23.03 9.18 -13.39
CA ASP A 170 22.71 10.61 -13.31
C ASP A 170 21.46 10.95 -14.17
N LEU A 171 20.54 11.79 -13.74
CA LEU A 171 20.53 12.44 -12.44
C LEU A 171 20.28 11.39 -11.35
N ARG A 172 21.19 11.29 -10.36
CA ARG A 172 21.05 10.38 -9.22
C ARG A 172 20.19 11.01 -8.15
N HIS A 173 19.49 10.15 -7.43
CA HIS A 173 18.83 10.54 -6.20
C HIS A 173 19.09 9.50 -5.12
N LYS A 174 19.01 9.94 -3.87
CA LYS A 174 19.02 9.10 -2.68
C LYS A 174 17.92 9.60 -1.75
N ASN A 175 16.95 8.73 -1.48
CA ASN A 175 15.81 9.03 -0.61
C ASN A 175 15.97 8.30 0.72
N ASN A 176 15.62 8.99 1.79
CA ASN A 176 15.38 8.39 3.10
C ASN A 176 13.89 8.60 3.42
N VAL A 177 13.17 7.50 3.58
CA VAL A 177 11.73 7.47 3.87
C VAL A 177 11.51 7.01 5.30
N LEU A 178 10.65 7.69 6.03
CA LEU A 178 10.14 7.28 7.33
C LEU A 178 8.62 7.43 7.35
N ASP A 179 7.92 6.39 7.74
CA ASP A 179 6.46 6.37 7.90
C ASP A 179 6.13 5.75 9.25
N LEU A 180 5.52 6.51 10.12
CA LEU A 180 5.13 6.10 11.47
C LEU A 180 3.63 6.30 11.64
N THR A 181 2.90 5.24 12.01
CA THR A 181 1.51 5.32 12.43
C THR A 181 1.39 4.82 13.88
N ALA A 182 0.80 5.64 14.74
CA ALA A 182 0.45 5.28 16.11
C ALA A 182 -1.07 5.26 16.26
N THR A 183 -1.60 4.17 16.81
CA THR A 183 -3.03 3.98 17.00
C THR A 183 -3.32 3.59 18.44
N ALA A 184 -4.36 4.18 19.03
CA ALA A 184 -4.90 3.80 20.33
C ALA A 184 -6.40 3.56 20.20
N GLY A 185 -6.91 2.49 20.81
CA GLY A 185 -8.30 2.13 20.65
C GLY A 185 -8.91 1.40 21.84
N ILE A 186 -10.22 1.28 21.77
CA ILE A 186 -11.06 0.60 22.76
C ILE A 186 -12.01 -0.36 22.04
N LEU A 187 -12.35 -1.46 22.69
CA LEU A 187 -13.39 -2.40 22.30
C LEU A 187 -14.27 -2.67 23.52
N VAL A 188 -15.58 -2.55 23.35
CA VAL A 188 -16.59 -2.71 24.39
C VAL A 188 -17.60 -3.78 23.93
N PRO A 189 -17.76 -4.88 24.66
CA PRO A 189 -18.88 -5.80 24.43
C PRO A 189 -20.18 -5.18 24.96
N VAL A 190 -21.20 -5.13 24.12
CA VAL A 190 -22.54 -4.62 24.47
C VAL A 190 -23.52 -5.80 24.43
N GLY A 191 -23.85 -6.31 25.60
CA GLY A 191 -24.62 -7.56 25.71
C GLY A 191 -23.88 -8.74 25.07
N SER A 192 -24.66 -9.68 24.53
CA SER A 192 -24.15 -10.88 23.83
C SER A 192 -24.15 -10.74 22.29
N PHE A 193 -24.64 -9.61 21.77
CA PHE A 193 -24.94 -9.48 20.33
C PHE A 193 -24.08 -8.43 19.61
N LEU A 194 -23.33 -7.59 20.34
CA LEU A 194 -22.56 -6.49 19.72
C LEU A 194 -21.20 -6.30 20.39
N HIS A 195 -20.16 -6.22 19.57
CA HIS A 195 -18.87 -5.65 19.95
C HIS A 195 -18.70 -4.29 19.28
N ALA A 196 -18.60 -3.21 20.04
CA ALA A 196 -18.37 -1.84 19.55
C ALA A 196 -16.92 -1.44 19.78
N GLY A 197 -16.29 -0.85 18.81
CA GLY A 197 -14.93 -0.35 18.89
C GLY A 197 -14.79 1.07 18.40
N ALA A 198 -13.77 1.76 18.92
CA ALA A 198 -13.33 3.05 18.42
C ALA A 198 -11.81 3.16 18.54
N HIS A 199 -11.20 3.89 17.63
CA HIS A 199 -9.77 4.18 17.72
C HIS A 199 -9.45 5.57 17.19
N PHE A 200 -8.33 6.10 17.66
CA PHE A 200 -7.64 7.28 17.16
C PHE A 200 -6.35 6.85 16.50
N ALA A 201 -5.98 7.50 15.40
CA ALA A 201 -4.75 7.26 14.67
C ALA A 201 -4.05 8.57 14.31
N TYR A 202 -2.73 8.59 14.48
CA TYR A 202 -1.84 9.63 13.97
C TYR A 202 -0.77 8.98 13.10
N ARG A 203 -0.60 9.49 11.87
CA ARG A 203 0.45 9.04 10.95
C ARG A 203 1.30 10.22 10.53
N ARG A 204 2.60 10.00 10.47
CA ARG A 204 3.57 10.94 9.91
C ARG A 204 4.45 10.23 8.90
N ASN A 205 4.41 10.72 7.68
CA ASN A 205 5.26 10.26 6.58
C ASN A 205 6.25 11.36 6.21
N THR A 206 7.52 10.99 6.03
CA THR A 206 8.57 11.90 5.55
C THR A 206 9.39 11.19 4.49
N GLU A 207 9.69 11.89 3.40
CA GLU A 207 10.64 11.45 2.39
C GLU A 207 11.61 12.58 2.07
N ASN A 208 12.90 12.37 2.35
CA ASN A 208 13.94 13.34 2.05
C ASN A 208 14.72 12.89 0.82
N ILE A 209 14.69 13.68 -0.24
CA ILE A 209 15.35 13.39 -1.52
C ILE A 209 16.61 14.25 -1.64
N ARG A 210 17.75 13.61 -1.89
CA ARG A 210 19.00 14.27 -2.24
C ARG A 210 19.35 13.95 -3.68
N PHE A 211 19.53 15.00 -4.48
CA PHE A 211 19.95 14.90 -5.87
C PHE A 211 21.45 15.11 -6.01
N ALA A 212 22.07 14.40 -6.94
CA ALA A 212 23.50 14.55 -7.23
C ALA A 212 23.84 14.12 -8.66
N THR A 213 24.91 14.68 -9.21
CA THR A 213 25.59 14.22 -10.42
C THR A 213 27.02 13.82 -10.08
N TYR A 214 27.52 12.77 -10.69
CA TYR A 214 28.88 12.25 -10.47
C TYR A 214 29.71 12.15 -11.76
N GLY A 215 29.09 12.40 -12.90
CA GLY A 215 29.77 12.39 -14.19
C GLY A 215 30.40 13.75 -14.52
N ASN A 216 31.58 13.74 -15.14
CA ASN A 216 32.16 14.91 -15.81
C ASN A 216 31.43 15.10 -17.14
N SER A 217 30.25 15.67 -17.14
CA SER A 217 29.56 15.98 -18.40
C SER A 217 28.90 17.34 -18.29
N ASP A 218 28.94 18.09 -19.37
CA ASP A 218 28.22 19.36 -19.54
C ASP A 218 26.71 19.10 -19.74
N LYS A 219 26.25 17.89 -19.46
CA LYS A 219 24.85 17.51 -19.63
C LYS A 219 23.98 18.21 -18.59
N VAL A 220 23.02 18.94 -19.10
CA VAL A 220 21.96 19.58 -18.30
C VAL A 220 20.88 18.54 -18.02
N TYR A 221 20.60 18.28 -16.74
CA TYR A 221 19.53 17.39 -16.32
C TYR A 221 18.29 18.21 -15.96
N LYS A 222 17.15 17.79 -16.46
CA LYS A 222 15.85 18.42 -16.22
C LYS A 222 14.88 17.44 -15.60
N SER A 223 13.91 17.97 -14.86
CA SER A 223 12.85 17.20 -14.23
C SER A 223 11.52 17.91 -14.41
N LEU A 224 10.45 17.17 -14.62
CA LEU A 224 9.10 17.69 -14.55
C LEU A 224 8.62 17.63 -13.09
N ILE A 225 8.20 18.75 -12.55
CA ILE A 225 7.39 18.82 -11.34
C ILE A 225 5.96 18.60 -11.78
N ASN A 226 5.51 17.35 -11.69
CA ASN A 226 4.23 16.89 -12.19
C ASN A 226 3.11 17.16 -11.17
N TYR A 227 2.28 18.14 -11.42
CA TYR A 227 1.14 18.46 -10.54
C TYR A 227 -0.03 17.48 -10.73
N GLY A 228 -0.07 16.77 -11.84
CA GLY A 228 -1.06 15.73 -12.17
C GLY A 228 -1.20 15.57 -13.68
N ALA A 229 -1.46 14.36 -14.17
CA ALA A 229 -1.57 14.03 -15.58
C ALA A 229 -0.41 14.61 -16.44
N PHE A 230 0.80 14.61 -15.89
CA PHE A 230 2.05 15.09 -16.50
C PHE A 230 1.98 16.54 -17.05
N ILE A 231 1.19 17.40 -16.36
CA ILE A 231 1.26 18.85 -16.54
C ILE A 231 1.94 19.45 -15.31
N GLY A 232 2.84 20.43 -15.53
CA GLY A 232 3.58 21.06 -14.47
C GLY A 232 4.69 21.95 -14.99
N LYS A 233 5.73 22.12 -14.19
CA LYS A 233 6.90 22.96 -14.48
C LYS A 233 8.11 22.09 -14.73
N ILE A 234 8.86 22.37 -15.81
CA ILE A 234 10.20 21.79 -15.98
C ILE A 234 11.21 22.63 -15.22
N GLU A 235 12.03 21.96 -14.43
CA GLU A 235 13.15 22.57 -13.71
C GLU A 235 14.48 21.95 -14.13
N GLN A 236 15.50 22.76 -14.13
CA GLN A 236 16.88 22.31 -14.30
C GLN A 236 17.47 21.95 -12.94
N PHE A 237 18.18 20.82 -12.87
CA PHE A 237 18.92 20.44 -11.68
C PHE A 237 20.01 21.47 -11.34
N GLY A 238 20.14 21.80 -10.05
CA GLY A 238 21.12 22.75 -9.54
C GLY A 238 20.63 24.19 -9.48
N GLU A 239 19.47 24.51 -10.06
CA GLU A 239 18.78 25.76 -9.84
C GLU A 239 18.05 25.73 -8.48
N ASN A 240 17.68 26.92 -7.96
CA ASN A 240 16.94 27.05 -6.70
C ASN A 240 15.49 26.59 -6.88
N GLY A 241 15.23 25.29 -6.92
CA GLY A 241 13.92 24.68 -7.16
C GLY A 241 13.71 23.39 -6.36
N TYR A 242 12.78 22.55 -6.81
CA TYR A 242 12.44 21.28 -6.17
C TYR A 242 13.59 20.27 -6.19
N THR A 243 14.50 20.39 -7.15
CA THR A 243 15.68 19.52 -7.32
C THR A 243 17.00 20.24 -6.96
N ASP A 244 16.96 21.17 -6.01
CA ASP A 244 18.15 21.87 -5.53
C ASP A 244 19.16 20.89 -4.91
N GLN A 245 20.41 20.90 -5.41
CA GLN A 245 21.49 20.04 -4.92
C GLN A 245 22.05 20.47 -3.55
N ASN A 246 21.89 21.74 -3.18
CA ASN A 246 22.48 22.35 -2.00
C ASN A 246 21.57 22.30 -0.78
N ARG A 247 20.36 21.76 -0.91
CA ARG A 247 19.36 21.74 0.15
C ARG A 247 18.73 20.38 0.33
N ASP A 248 18.48 20.02 1.57
CA ASP A 248 17.59 18.91 1.88
C ASP A 248 16.14 19.34 1.60
N MET A 249 15.45 18.59 0.76
CA MET A 249 14.07 18.83 0.37
C MET A 249 13.17 17.73 0.91
N PRO A 250 12.76 17.80 2.19
CA PRO A 250 11.85 16.81 2.75
C PRO A 250 10.42 17.05 2.26
N PHE A 251 9.80 15.99 1.81
CA PHE A 251 8.34 15.86 1.79
C PHE A 251 7.88 15.45 3.19
N LEU A 252 6.86 16.09 3.71
CA LEU A 252 6.24 15.74 4.98
C LEU A 252 4.73 15.70 4.79
N SER A 253 4.10 14.63 5.26
CA SER A 253 2.65 14.51 5.38
C SER A 253 2.28 13.98 6.76
N GLU A 254 1.31 14.63 7.39
CA GLU A 254 0.73 14.26 8.68
C GLU A 254 -0.75 13.97 8.51
N HIS A 255 -1.19 12.84 9.07
CA HIS A 255 -2.58 12.41 9.03
C HIS A 255 -3.09 12.25 10.47
N THR A 256 -4.23 12.82 10.75
CA THR A 256 -4.88 12.72 12.06
C THR A 256 -6.31 12.27 11.86
N GLY A 257 -6.69 11.18 12.49
CA GLY A 257 -7.99 10.58 12.28
C GLY A 257 -8.35 9.53 13.31
N GLY A 258 -9.28 8.69 12.93
CA GLY A 258 -9.73 7.56 13.73
C GLY A 258 -10.89 6.85 13.07
N GLY A 259 -11.43 5.86 13.75
CA GLY A 259 -12.51 5.05 13.19
C GLY A 259 -13.41 4.45 14.27
N LEU A 260 -14.56 4.00 13.79
CA LEU A 260 -15.58 3.29 14.56
C LEU A 260 -15.73 1.88 13.98
N GLN A 261 -15.89 0.90 14.87
CA GLN A 261 -16.11 -0.49 14.48
C GLN A 261 -17.32 -1.07 15.20
N ALA A 262 -18.06 -1.94 14.52
CA ALA A 262 -19.16 -2.68 15.09
C ALA A 262 -19.17 -4.11 14.53
N GLU A 263 -19.16 -5.10 15.41
CA GLU A 263 -19.37 -6.50 15.05
C GLU A 263 -20.70 -6.96 15.66
N ILE A 264 -21.66 -7.27 14.82
CA ILE A 264 -23.00 -7.73 15.20
C ILE A 264 -23.02 -9.25 15.10
N LEU A 265 -23.37 -9.89 16.22
CA LEU A 265 -23.47 -11.33 16.37
C LEU A 265 -24.95 -11.74 16.27
N PHE A 266 -25.46 -11.95 15.04
CA PHE A 266 -26.86 -12.35 14.84
C PHE A 266 -27.14 -13.75 15.38
N SER A 267 -26.16 -14.63 15.26
CA SER A 267 -26.17 -15.97 15.82
C SER A 267 -24.73 -16.49 15.96
N PRO A 268 -24.46 -17.61 16.60
CA PRO A 268 -23.14 -18.24 16.63
C PRO A 268 -22.57 -18.53 15.23
N ALA A 269 -23.45 -18.64 14.23
CA ALA A 269 -23.07 -18.94 12.84
C ALA A 269 -23.03 -17.73 11.92
N LEU A 270 -23.63 -16.59 12.29
CA LEU A 270 -23.74 -15.43 11.42
C LEU A 270 -23.28 -14.16 12.13
N THR A 271 -22.22 -13.54 11.61
CA THR A 271 -21.65 -12.30 12.13
C THR A 271 -21.46 -11.27 11.02
N LEU A 272 -21.68 -10.00 11.35
CA LEU A 272 -21.45 -8.86 10.48
C LEU A 272 -20.50 -7.88 11.17
N TYR A 273 -19.32 -7.68 10.60
CA TYR A 273 -18.37 -6.67 11.02
C TYR A 273 -18.43 -5.46 10.08
N ASN A 274 -18.43 -4.26 10.66
CA ASN A 274 -18.32 -2.99 9.94
C ASN A 274 -17.26 -2.12 10.61
N ALA A 275 -16.46 -1.45 9.79
CA ALA A 275 -15.52 -0.42 10.22
C ALA A 275 -15.62 0.79 9.30
N PHE A 276 -15.58 1.97 9.88
CA PHE A 276 -15.53 3.25 9.18
C PHE A 276 -14.36 4.06 9.72
N ASP A 277 -13.52 4.55 8.84
CA ASP A 277 -12.32 5.32 9.15
C ASP A 277 -12.36 6.68 8.46
N PHE A 278 -11.84 7.69 9.13
CA PHE A 278 -11.67 9.04 8.60
C PHE A 278 -10.32 9.60 9.04
N ALA A 279 -9.61 10.29 8.13
CA ALA A 279 -8.44 11.06 8.48
C ALA A 279 -8.39 12.38 7.70
N TYR A 280 -7.87 13.41 8.35
CA TYR A 280 -7.44 14.65 7.74
C TYR A 280 -5.94 14.60 7.52
N GLN A 281 -5.49 14.88 6.29
CA GLN A 281 -4.09 14.95 5.95
C GLN A 281 -3.67 16.38 5.59
N LYS A 282 -2.43 16.72 5.95
CA LYS A 282 -1.77 17.98 5.61
C LYS A 282 -0.27 17.80 5.56
N GLY A 283 0.40 18.63 4.77
CA GLY A 283 1.84 18.59 4.71
C GLY A 283 2.43 19.60 3.74
N TYR A 284 3.71 19.43 3.42
CA TYR A 284 4.46 20.34 2.56
C TYR A 284 5.71 19.65 1.99
N TYR A 285 6.30 20.30 0.99
CA TYR A 285 7.61 19.95 0.44
C TYR A 285 8.60 21.12 0.65
N GLY A 286 9.79 20.80 1.18
CA GLY A 286 10.78 21.79 1.62
C GLY A 286 10.80 21.94 3.14
N LYS A 287 11.38 23.02 3.66
CA LYS A 287 11.45 23.28 5.11
C LYS A 287 10.63 24.52 5.46
N LYS A 288 9.65 24.33 6.34
CA LYS A 288 8.74 25.40 6.75
C LYS A 288 9.33 26.22 7.89
N SER A 289 10.01 27.32 7.56
CA SER A 289 10.43 28.36 8.52
C SER A 289 10.58 29.70 7.81
N SER A 290 10.78 30.78 8.56
CA SER A 290 11.03 32.10 7.96
C SER A 290 12.35 32.20 7.19
N TYR A 291 13.27 31.27 7.44
CA TYR A 291 14.64 31.28 6.86
C TYR A 291 14.88 30.11 5.90
N THR A 292 13.90 29.24 5.72
CA THR A 292 13.98 28.09 4.81
C THR A 292 12.80 28.11 3.85
N LEU A 293 12.96 27.45 2.70
CA LEU A 293 11.98 27.51 1.63
C LEU A 293 11.04 26.31 1.68
N SER A 294 9.73 26.60 1.61
CA SER A 294 8.67 25.61 1.35
C SER A 294 8.06 25.90 -0.02
N TYR A 295 8.15 24.94 -0.94
CA TYR A 295 7.70 25.09 -2.32
C TYR A 295 6.20 24.87 -2.48
N ASN A 296 5.66 23.89 -1.78
CA ASN A 296 4.21 23.66 -1.78
C ASN A 296 3.71 23.22 -0.41
N GLN A 297 2.39 23.19 -0.30
CA GLN A 297 1.66 22.63 0.82
C GLN A 297 0.43 21.89 0.30
N HIS A 298 0.06 20.81 0.98
CA HIS A 298 -1.11 20.03 0.63
C HIS A 298 -2.03 19.81 1.82
N LYS A 299 -3.29 19.55 1.52
CA LYS A 299 -4.31 19.14 2.50
C LYS A 299 -5.33 18.23 1.84
N GLY A 300 -5.90 17.34 2.63
CA GLY A 300 -6.87 16.38 2.11
C GLY A 300 -7.63 15.64 3.19
N HIS A 301 -8.49 14.73 2.75
CA HIS A 301 -9.31 13.89 3.60
C HIS A 301 -9.30 12.48 3.04
N GLU A 302 -9.18 11.52 3.95
CA GLU A 302 -9.24 10.09 3.66
C GLU A 302 -10.49 9.51 4.33
N TYR A 303 -11.21 8.65 3.60
CA TYR A 303 -12.37 7.92 4.09
C TYR A 303 -12.16 6.44 3.81
N GLY A 304 -12.40 5.61 4.80
CA GLY A 304 -12.33 4.16 4.72
C GLY A 304 -13.62 3.51 5.18
N TYR A 305 -14.04 2.46 4.51
CA TYR A 305 -15.09 1.56 4.97
C TYR A 305 -14.68 0.11 4.72
N GLN A 306 -14.94 -0.75 5.69
CA GLN A 306 -14.80 -2.20 5.57
C GLN A 306 -16.01 -2.88 6.17
N GLY A 307 -16.72 -3.68 5.37
CA GLY A 307 -17.77 -4.59 5.81
C GLY A 307 -17.35 -6.05 5.60
N ARG A 308 -17.69 -6.94 6.54
CA ARG A 308 -17.48 -8.40 6.41
C ARG A 308 -18.66 -9.15 7.00
N LEU A 309 -19.41 -9.83 6.16
CA LEU A 309 -20.42 -10.80 6.56
C LEU A 309 -19.77 -12.19 6.59
N THR A 310 -19.83 -12.87 7.72
CA THR A 310 -19.31 -14.24 7.88
C THR A 310 -20.44 -15.17 8.27
N TRP A 311 -20.62 -16.21 7.49
CA TRP A 311 -21.57 -17.30 7.77
C TRP A 311 -20.82 -18.63 7.88
N GLN A 312 -20.96 -19.27 9.04
CA GLN A 312 -20.38 -20.58 9.35
C GLN A 312 -21.44 -21.65 9.19
N ALA A 313 -21.27 -22.50 8.19
CA ALA A 313 -22.10 -23.71 7.98
C ALA A 313 -21.32 -24.96 8.39
N THR A 314 -22.03 -26.11 8.48
CA THR A 314 -21.35 -27.38 8.73
C THR A 314 -20.38 -27.71 7.60
N GLY A 315 -19.08 -27.76 7.90
CA GLY A 315 -18.03 -28.05 6.90
C GLY A 315 -17.74 -26.92 5.91
N ALA A 316 -18.26 -25.71 6.13
CA ALA A 316 -17.95 -24.55 5.26
C ALA A 316 -17.99 -23.23 6.02
N THR A 317 -17.17 -22.28 5.59
CA THR A 317 -17.27 -20.87 6.03
C THR A 317 -17.38 -19.99 4.80
N HIS A 318 -18.37 -19.11 4.80
CA HIS A 318 -18.62 -18.15 3.73
C HIS A 318 -18.36 -16.74 4.24
N GLN A 319 -17.60 -15.97 3.51
CA GLN A 319 -17.29 -14.57 3.83
C GLN A 319 -17.57 -13.68 2.62
N LEU A 320 -18.38 -12.65 2.82
CA LEU A 320 -18.55 -11.56 1.86
C LEU A 320 -17.88 -10.31 2.46
N THR A 321 -16.91 -9.75 1.75
CA THR A 321 -16.18 -8.56 2.18
C THR A 321 -16.41 -7.43 1.19
N ALA A 322 -16.69 -6.24 1.69
CA ALA A 322 -16.75 -5.01 0.91
C ALA A 322 -15.79 -3.98 1.53
N GLN A 323 -15.00 -3.32 0.70
CA GLN A 323 -14.07 -2.28 1.11
C GLN A 323 -14.22 -1.07 0.19
N LEU A 324 -14.16 0.12 0.78
CA LEU A 324 -14.13 1.39 0.07
C LEU A 324 -13.02 2.24 0.68
N ALA A 325 -12.15 2.80 -0.16
CA ALA A 325 -11.21 3.84 0.22
C ALA A 325 -11.37 5.04 -0.72
N ILE A 326 -11.44 6.24 -0.14
CA ILE A 326 -11.47 7.50 -0.89
C ILE A 326 -10.39 8.39 -0.30
N ASP A 327 -9.50 8.88 -1.16
CA ASP A 327 -8.49 9.88 -0.83
C ASP A 327 -8.72 11.12 -1.68
N ASN A 328 -8.96 12.27 -1.05
CA ASN A 328 -9.15 13.56 -1.70
C ASN A 328 -8.04 14.51 -1.26
N LEU A 329 -7.18 14.89 -2.18
CA LEU A 329 -5.96 15.63 -1.93
C LEU A 329 -5.87 16.86 -2.83
N THR A 330 -5.60 18.02 -2.23
CA THR A 330 -5.36 19.28 -2.94
C THR A 330 -3.95 19.77 -2.64
N ASP A 331 -3.23 20.11 -3.70
CA ASP A 331 -1.89 20.70 -3.66
C ASP A 331 -1.92 22.19 -3.98
N TYR A 332 -1.08 22.96 -3.28
CA TYR A 332 -0.97 24.41 -3.42
C TYR A 332 0.51 24.78 -3.54
N GLY A 333 0.84 25.55 -4.57
CA GLY A 333 2.17 26.12 -4.76
C GLY A 333 2.35 27.41 -3.96
N ASN A 334 3.47 27.53 -3.29
CA ASN A 334 3.86 28.73 -2.58
C ASN A 334 4.63 29.66 -3.51
N SER A 335 4.26 30.93 -3.54
CA SER A 335 5.09 32.03 -4.06
C SER A 335 5.60 32.87 -2.90
N TYR A 336 6.78 33.42 -3.06
CA TYR A 336 7.45 34.14 -1.98
C TYR A 336 8.30 35.30 -2.49
N ARG A 337 8.59 36.25 -1.60
CA ARG A 337 9.64 37.25 -1.74
C ARG A 337 10.75 36.94 -0.75
N ALA A 338 11.97 36.90 -1.21
CA ALA A 338 13.16 36.82 -0.36
C ALA A 338 13.60 38.23 0.03
N ASP A 339 13.64 38.51 1.33
CA ASP A 339 14.28 39.72 1.87
C ASP A 339 15.65 39.32 2.42
N VAL A 340 16.72 39.87 1.82
CA VAL A 340 18.11 39.56 2.20
C VAL A 340 18.59 40.65 3.16
N ASP A 341 19.01 40.24 4.35
CA ASP A 341 19.69 41.11 5.29
C ASP A 341 21.07 41.48 4.72
N LYS A 342 21.28 42.76 4.46
CA LYS A 342 22.51 43.26 3.84
C LYS A 342 23.75 43.10 4.72
N THR A 343 23.56 42.97 6.03
CA THR A 343 24.66 42.86 7.00
C THR A 343 25.09 41.42 7.21
N THR A 344 24.11 40.49 7.31
CA THR A 344 24.37 39.09 7.62
C THR A 344 24.32 38.19 6.41
N GLY A 345 23.77 38.65 5.27
CA GLY A 345 23.49 37.84 4.08
C GLY A 345 22.33 36.83 4.29
N ALA A 346 21.69 36.84 5.45
CA ALA A 346 20.59 35.89 5.75
C ALA A 346 19.34 36.24 4.94
N SER A 347 18.74 35.22 4.32
CA SER A 347 17.50 35.38 3.56
C SER A 347 16.32 35.06 4.46
N ARG A 348 15.32 35.94 4.46
CA ARG A 348 13.99 35.70 5.05
C ARG A 348 12.97 35.59 3.95
N TYR A 349 12.11 34.55 4.02
CA TYR A 349 11.09 34.31 3.01
C TYR A 349 9.71 34.73 3.51
N ASN A 350 9.09 35.65 2.79
CA ASN A 350 7.71 36.11 3.03
C ASN A 350 6.82 35.53 1.96
N TYR A 351 5.84 34.68 2.36
CA TYR A 351 4.96 33.98 1.45
C TYR A 351 3.72 34.78 1.11
N TYR A 352 3.31 34.68 -0.16
CA TYR A 352 2.01 35.17 -0.63
C TYR A 352 0.93 34.09 -0.44
N THR A 353 -0.32 34.43 -0.80
CA THR A 353 -1.42 33.46 -0.82
C THR A 353 -1.08 32.30 -1.76
N PRO A 354 -1.11 31.05 -1.29
CA PRO A 354 -0.79 29.90 -2.11
C PRO A 354 -1.77 29.71 -3.26
N LEU A 355 -1.27 29.33 -4.42
CA LEU A 355 -2.07 29.03 -5.60
C LEU A 355 -2.35 27.53 -5.68
N LYS A 356 -3.60 27.15 -5.99
CA LYS A 356 -3.97 25.76 -6.21
C LYS A 356 -3.24 25.22 -7.44
N LEU A 357 -2.45 24.15 -7.27
CA LEU A 357 -1.73 23.47 -8.33
C LEU A 357 -2.46 22.21 -8.81
N SER A 358 -3.13 21.50 -7.92
CA SER A 358 -3.92 20.34 -8.31
C SER A 358 -5.00 20.00 -7.29
N ASN A 359 -5.96 19.20 -7.77
CA ASN A 359 -6.89 18.44 -6.94
C ASN A 359 -6.99 17.03 -7.51
N LYS A 360 -6.84 16.04 -6.64
CA LYS A 360 -6.86 14.62 -7.00
C LYS A 360 -7.81 13.89 -6.08
N VAL A 361 -8.59 12.98 -6.64
CA VAL A 361 -9.47 12.08 -5.90
C VAL A 361 -9.23 10.67 -6.40
N TRP A 362 -8.84 9.78 -5.51
CA TRP A 362 -8.76 8.34 -5.74
C TRP A 362 -9.92 7.66 -5.06
N THR A 363 -10.46 6.64 -5.70
CA THR A 363 -11.52 5.80 -5.14
C THR A 363 -11.20 4.35 -5.46
N ASP A 364 -11.09 3.54 -4.43
CA ASP A 364 -10.87 2.10 -4.50
C ASP A 364 -12.05 1.37 -3.88
N ILE A 365 -12.65 0.46 -4.63
CA ILE A 365 -13.77 -0.37 -4.18
C ILE A 365 -13.39 -1.83 -4.43
N THR A 366 -13.43 -2.65 -3.39
CA THR A 366 -13.24 -4.09 -3.50
C THR A 366 -14.43 -4.81 -2.91
N VAL A 367 -14.99 -5.76 -3.66
CA VAL A 367 -16.01 -6.69 -3.17
C VAL A 367 -15.52 -8.09 -3.46
N ALA A 368 -15.46 -8.95 -2.44
CA ALA A 368 -14.97 -10.30 -2.59
C ALA A 368 -15.81 -11.28 -1.75
N TYR A 369 -16.15 -12.39 -2.38
CA TYR A 369 -16.68 -13.58 -1.72
C TYR A 369 -15.55 -14.59 -1.56
N ARG A 370 -15.42 -15.17 -0.35
CA ARG A 370 -14.53 -16.29 -0.06
C ARG A 370 -15.33 -17.42 0.57
N GLY A 371 -15.26 -18.60 -0.04
CA GLY A 371 -15.81 -19.85 0.48
C GLY A 371 -14.69 -20.81 0.84
N THR A 372 -14.64 -21.23 2.10
CA THR A 372 -13.71 -22.27 2.57
C THR A 372 -14.49 -23.52 2.95
N TYR A 373 -14.09 -24.67 2.42
CA TYR A 373 -14.80 -25.93 2.55
C TYR A 373 -13.88 -26.98 3.16
N GLY A 374 -14.39 -27.75 4.11
CA GLY A 374 -13.67 -28.82 4.82
C GLY A 374 -14.06 -28.89 6.29
N SER A 375 -13.76 -30.01 6.93
CA SER A 375 -14.05 -30.22 8.35
C SER A 375 -13.17 -29.42 9.30
N ASN A 376 -11.99 -28.99 8.82
CA ASN A 376 -11.05 -28.16 9.58
C ASN A 376 -11.08 -26.72 9.10
N PRO A 377 -11.60 -25.75 9.88
CA PRO A 377 -11.70 -24.36 9.48
C PRO A 377 -10.33 -23.64 9.38
N TYR A 378 -9.26 -24.19 9.97
CA TYR A 378 -7.92 -23.60 9.96
C TYR A 378 -7.02 -24.16 8.86
N LEU A 379 -7.42 -25.24 8.21
CA LEU A 379 -6.84 -25.79 7.00
C LEU A 379 -7.98 -26.35 6.14
N PRO A 380 -8.72 -25.49 5.45
CA PRO A 380 -9.83 -25.94 4.60
C PRO A 380 -9.31 -26.84 3.48
N LEU A 381 -10.09 -27.83 3.07
CA LEU A 381 -9.77 -28.67 1.92
C LEU A 381 -9.74 -27.85 0.63
N LEU A 382 -10.71 -26.95 0.47
CA LEU A 382 -10.86 -26.10 -0.69
C LEU A 382 -11.12 -24.66 -0.24
N ASP A 383 -10.40 -23.72 -0.82
CA ASP A 383 -10.56 -22.28 -0.63
C ASP A 383 -10.82 -21.64 -2.00
N ILE A 384 -11.94 -20.95 -2.14
CA ILE A 384 -12.34 -20.27 -3.38
C ILE A 384 -12.58 -18.81 -3.06
N THR A 385 -11.97 -17.93 -3.84
CA THR A 385 -12.21 -16.49 -3.77
C THR A 385 -12.65 -15.99 -5.13
N ILE A 386 -13.74 -15.22 -5.16
CA ILE A 386 -14.21 -14.50 -6.34
C ILE A 386 -14.39 -13.05 -5.92
N GLY A 387 -13.83 -12.13 -6.70
CA GLY A 387 -13.85 -10.71 -6.35
C GLY A 387 -13.86 -9.78 -7.54
N MET A 388 -14.23 -8.54 -7.24
CA MET A 388 -14.14 -7.41 -8.14
C MET A 388 -13.41 -6.27 -7.43
N HIS A 389 -12.47 -5.66 -8.11
CA HIS A 389 -11.81 -4.43 -7.69
C HIS A 389 -12.10 -3.33 -8.73
N ARG A 390 -12.46 -2.14 -8.26
CA ARG A 390 -12.59 -0.93 -9.06
C ARG A 390 -11.65 0.12 -8.49
N TRP A 391 -10.74 0.58 -9.34
CA TRP A 391 -9.90 1.74 -9.10
C TRP A 391 -10.38 2.92 -9.96
N GLU A 392 -10.41 4.11 -9.39
CA GLU A 392 -10.79 5.33 -10.11
C GLU A 392 -9.90 6.48 -9.63
N ARG A 393 -9.38 7.27 -10.57
CA ARG A 393 -8.69 8.53 -10.29
C ARG A 393 -9.28 9.66 -11.10
N LYS A 394 -9.70 10.71 -10.40
CA LYS A 394 -10.06 12.01 -10.98
C LYS A 394 -9.03 13.03 -10.58
N GLN A 395 -8.48 13.75 -11.53
CA GLN A 395 -7.51 14.80 -11.24
C GLN A 395 -7.68 16.01 -12.16
N THR A 396 -7.41 17.19 -11.60
CA THR A 396 -7.26 18.44 -12.32
C THR A 396 -5.99 19.11 -11.85
N ALA A 397 -5.11 19.47 -12.77
CA ALA A 397 -3.86 20.16 -12.48
C ALA A 397 -3.77 21.48 -13.28
N TYR A 398 -3.04 22.45 -12.74
CA TYR A 398 -3.05 23.81 -13.19
C TYR A 398 -1.62 24.33 -13.42
N VAL A 399 -1.39 24.95 -14.57
CA VAL A 399 -0.26 25.83 -14.87
C VAL A 399 -0.89 27.08 -15.47
N TYR A 400 -1.29 28.02 -14.61
CA TYR A 400 -2.11 29.16 -15.02
C TYR A 400 -1.54 29.94 -16.20
N PRO A 401 -2.39 30.24 -17.24
CA PRO A 401 -3.86 30.06 -17.30
C PRO A 401 -4.33 28.69 -17.80
N TYR A 402 -3.46 27.74 -18.04
CA TYR A 402 -3.74 26.41 -18.54
C TYR A 402 -4.17 25.47 -17.43
N PHE A 403 -5.01 24.47 -17.77
CA PHE A 403 -5.31 23.35 -16.91
C PHE A 403 -5.45 22.05 -17.70
N ARG A 404 -5.22 20.91 -17.02
CA ARG A 404 -5.44 19.57 -17.55
C ARG A 404 -6.31 18.77 -16.62
N ARG A 405 -7.31 18.07 -17.20
CA ARG A 405 -8.16 17.13 -16.49
C ARG A 405 -7.92 15.72 -16.99
N GLN A 406 -7.94 14.78 -16.07
CA GLN A 406 -7.88 13.36 -16.40
C GLN A 406 -8.84 12.61 -15.48
N HIS A 407 -9.55 11.62 -16.05
CA HIS A 407 -10.43 10.74 -15.32
C HIS A 407 -10.23 9.33 -15.85
N LEU A 408 -9.56 8.48 -15.08
CA LEU A 408 -9.29 7.08 -15.39
C LEU A 408 -10.05 6.19 -14.42
N ARG A 409 -10.53 5.06 -14.92
CA ARG A 409 -11.17 3.99 -14.17
C ARG A 409 -10.63 2.66 -14.65
N GLN A 410 -10.51 1.71 -13.73
CA GLN A 410 -10.16 0.32 -14.02
C GLN A 410 -11.08 -0.60 -13.22
N HIS A 411 -11.56 -1.66 -13.84
CA HIS A 411 -12.29 -2.74 -13.21
C HIS A 411 -11.49 -4.02 -13.38
N GLU A 412 -11.29 -4.75 -12.30
CA GLU A 412 -10.64 -6.05 -12.30
C GLU A 412 -11.58 -7.08 -11.67
N TRP A 413 -11.75 -8.21 -12.31
CA TRP A 413 -12.43 -9.39 -11.80
C TRP A 413 -11.40 -10.47 -11.52
N LEU A 414 -11.49 -11.08 -10.35
CA LEU A 414 -10.57 -12.10 -9.86
C LEU A 414 -11.33 -13.37 -9.52
N ALA A 415 -10.79 -14.51 -9.89
CA ALA A 415 -11.16 -15.82 -9.38
C ALA A 415 -9.91 -16.58 -8.96
N GLU A 416 -9.91 -17.12 -7.74
CA GLU A 416 -8.80 -17.90 -7.18
C GLU A 416 -9.35 -19.16 -6.51
N ALA A 417 -8.64 -20.28 -6.66
CA ALA A 417 -8.92 -21.52 -5.97
C ALA A 417 -7.62 -22.15 -5.46
N ALA A 418 -7.64 -22.65 -4.23
CA ALA A 418 -6.55 -23.41 -3.63
C ALA A 418 -7.11 -24.70 -3.02
N TYR A 419 -6.40 -25.82 -3.23
CA TYR A 419 -6.79 -27.13 -2.74
C TYR A 419 -5.71 -27.70 -1.84
N ASN A 420 -6.06 -28.08 -0.60
CA ASN A 420 -5.13 -28.64 0.38
C ASN A 420 -5.25 -30.18 0.38
N ALA A 421 -4.38 -30.85 -0.37
CA ALA A 421 -4.27 -32.29 -0.40
C ALA A 421 -3.39 -32.79 0.74
N THR A 422 -3.99 -33.49 1.71
CA THR A 422 -3.23 -34.16 2.77
C THR A 422 -2.55 -35.41 2.20
N LEU A 423 -1.23 -35.43 2.24
CA LEU A 423 -0.38 -36.54 1.83
C LEU A 423 0.26 -37.19 3.07
N LYS A 424 0.84 -38.39 2.88
CA LYS A 424 1.59 -39.02 3.97
C LYS A 424 2.80 -38.14 4.33
N GLY A 425 2.75 -37.52 5.50
CA GLY A 425 3.80 -36.66 6.04
C GLY A 425 3.71 -35.16 5.69
N GLY A 426 2.66 -34.70 4.97
CA GLY A 426 2.55 -33.28 4.66
C GLY A 426 1.25 -32.88 3.98
N VAL A 427 1.19 -31.60 3.60
CA VAL A 427 0.06 -31.01 2.85
C VAL A 427 0.60 -30.37 1.57
N LEU A 428 0.05 -30.78 0.45
CA LEU A 428 0.32 -30.21 -0.86
C LEU A 428 -0.81 -29.25 -1.22
N THR A 429 -0.47 -28.00 -1.57
CA THR A 429 -1.45 -26.96 -1.91
C THR A 429 -1.16 -26.40 -3.29
N PRO A 430 -1.73 -26.96 -4.38
CA PRO A 430 -1.85 -26.26 -5.64
C PRO A 430 -2.83 -25.10 -5.53
N ALA A 431 -2.51 -23.98 -6.18
CA ALA A 431 -3.42 -22.85 -6.32
C ALA A 431 -3.36 -22.26 -7.72
N LEU A 432 -4.52 -21.81 -8.18
CA LEU A 432 -4.73 -21.16 -9.48
C LEU A 432 -5.49 -19.87 -9.24
N ALA A 433 -5.03 -18.77 -9.84
CA ALA A 433 -5.80 -17.55 -9.92
C ALA A 433 -5.80 -16.99 -11.34
N PHE A 434 -6.95 -16.47 -11.72
CA PHE A 434 -7.14 -15.76 -12.99
C PHE A 434 -7.74 -14.40 -12.70
N SER A 435 -7.23 -13.35 -13.35
CA SER A 435 -7.90 -12.04 -13.36
C SER A 435 -8.01 -11.48 -14.76
N TYR A 436 -9.06 -10.71 -14.96
CA TYR A 436 -9.29 -9.87 -16.13
C TYR A 436 -9.53 -8.45 -15.67
N SER A 437 -8.80 -7.49 -16.23
CA SER A 437 -9.05 -6.09 -15.98
C SER A 437 -9.20 -5.30 -17.28
N LYS A 438 -10.03 -4.26 -17.20
CA LYS A 438 -10.25 -3.31 -18.30
C LYS A 438 -10.53 -1.95 -17.70
N GLY A 439 -9.90 -0.94 -18.27
CA GLY A 439 -10.14 0.44 -17.87
C GLY A 439 -10.92 1.24 -18.91
N SER A 440 -11.18 2.48 -18.55
CA SER A 440 -11.86 3.48 -19.38
C SER A 440 -11.42 4.89 -18.98
N GLY A 441 -11.66 5.84 -19.87
CA GLY A 441 -11.33 7.24 -19.68
C GLY A 441 -10.68 7.83 -20.92
N LYS A 442 -10.24 9.08 -20.80
CA LYS A 442 -9.42 9.75 -21.82
C LYS A 442 -8.02 10.00 -21.26
N PRO A 443 -6.98 9.99 -22.09
CA PRO A 443 -5.63 10.29 -21.62
C PRO A 443 -5.59 11.64 -20.90
N PHE A 444 -6.25 12.66 -21.45
CA PHE A 444 -6.41 13.98 -20.84
C PHE A 444 -7.45 14.83 -21.58
N THR A 445 -7.79 15.97 -20.97
CA THR A 445 -8.54 17.05 -21.59
C THR A 445 -7.92 18.37 -21.11
N ASP A 446 -7.33 19.12 -22.03
CA ASP A 446 -6.73 20.43 -21.76
C ASP A 446 -7.76 21.55 -21.94
N GLY A 447 -7.53 22.66 -21.22
CA GLY A 447 -8.32 23.87 -21.32
C GLY A 447 -7.55 25.09 -20.81
N ILE A 448 -8.17 26.25 -21.00
CA ILE A 448 -7.61 27.55 -20.68
C ILE A 448 -8.66 28.36 -19.91
N PHE A 449 -8.29 28.98 -18.79
CA PHE A 449 -9.18 29.84 -17.99
C PHE A 449 -9.27 31.28 -18.53
N ALA A 450 -8.16 31.77 -19.11
CA ALA A 450 -8.06 33.11 -19.64
C ALA A 450 -7.07 33.11 -20.81
N THR A 451 -7.17 34.08 -21.70
CA THR A 451 -6.22 34.25 -22.81
C THR A 451 -4.79 34.38 -22.25
N PRO A 452 -3.86 33.49 -22.64
CA PRO A 452 -2.48 33.58 -22.21
C PRO A 452 -1.83 34.89 -22.69
N SER A 453 -0.98 35.48 -21.86
CA SER A 453 -0.08 36.57 -22.30
C SER A 453 1.11 35.97 -23.04
N ASP A 454 1.84 36.82 -23.78
CA ASP A 454 3.05 36.42 -24.53
C ASP A 454 4.16 35.79 -23.66
N ARG A 455 4.08 35.98 -22.34
CA ARG A 455 5.02 35.41 -21.35
C ARG A 455 4.57 34.06 -20.76
N GLN A 456 3.37 33.60 -21.11
CA GLN A 456 2.77 32.37 -20.58
C GLN A 456 2.75 31.28 -21.65
N ALA A 457 3.90 30.63 -21.82
CA ALA A 457 4.00 29.50 -22.75
C ALA A 457 3.11 28.32 -22.31
N PRO A 458 2.56 27.53 -23.23
CA PRO A 458 1.84 26.31 -22.90
C PRO A 458 2.77 25.33 -22.17
N PRO A 459 2.25 24.56 -21.22
CA PRO A 459 3.03 23.58 -20.48
C PRO A 459 3.57 22.48 -21.42
N PRO A 460 4.72 21.88 -21.07
CA PRO A 460 5.34 20.84 -21.87
C PRO A 460 4.41 19.63 -22.04
N GLN A 461 4.44 19.06 -23.24
CA GLN A 461 3.72 17.84 -23.54
C GLN A 461 4.59 16.63 -23.20
N MET A 462 4.20 15.88 -22.19
CA MET A 462 4.89 14.67 -21.72
C MET A 462 4.16 13.42 -22.21
N GLU A 463 3.99 13.31 -23.52
CA GLU A 463 3.13 12.32 -24.16
C GLU A 463 3.51 10.88 -23.80
N THR A 464 4.79 10.55 -23.81
CA THR A 464 5.29 9.20 -23.49
C THR A 464 4.86 8.76 -22.08
N TYR A 465 4.98 9.65 -21.09
CA TYR A 465 4.55 9.37 -19.73
C TYR A 465 3.03 9.22 -19.63
N LEU A 466 2.33 10.17 -20.23
CA LEU A 466 0.88 10.25 -20.19
C LEU A 466 0.22 9.04 -20.84
N MET A 467 0.70 8.64 -22.02
CA MET A 467 0.16 7.51 -22.77
C MET A 467 0.55 6.17 -22.14
N ARG A 468 1.76 6.06 -21.56
CA ARG A 468 2.16 4.85 -20.80
C ARG A 468 1.24 4.61 -19.61
N GLU A 469 1.01 5.62 -18.76
CA GLU A 469 0.10 5.53 -17.62
C GLU A 469 -1.34 5.23 -18.07
N TYR A 470 -1.81 5.91 -19.12
CA TYR A 470 -3.14 5.69 -19.69
C TYR A 470 -3.32 4.25 -20.15
N LEU A 471 -2.41 3.72 -20.96
CA LEU A 471 -2.47 2.35 -21.47
C LEU A 471 -2.33 1.31 -20.34
N TYR A 472 -1.45 1.57 -19.36
CA TYR A 472 -1.29 0.68 -18.22
C TYR A 472 -2.60 0.48 -17.43
N HIS A 473 -3.36 1.57 -17.22
CA HIS A 473 -4.63 1.51 -16.48
C HIS A 473 -5.85 1.14 -17.34
N THR A 474 -5.83 1.38 -18.66
CA THR A 474 -7.05 1.25 -19.48
C THR A 474 -7.03 0.09 -20.46
N ALA A 475 -5.87 -0.40 -20.88
CA ALA A 475 -5.79 -1.55 -21.78
C ALA A 475 -6.42 -2.79 -21.12
N PRO A 476 -7.20 -3.60 -21.87
CA PRO A 476 -7.65 -4.90 -21.38
C PRO A 476 -6.47 -5.79 -21.03
N GLN A 477 -6.49 -6.42 -19.85
CA GLN A 477 -5.39 -7.21 -19.31
C GLN A 477 -5.90 -8.54 -18.78
N TYR A 478 -5.09 -9.57 -18.94
CA TYR A 478 -5.31 -10.89 -18.36
C TYR A 478 -4.12 -11.23 -17.46
N ALA A 479 -4.39 -11.79 -16.29
CA ALA A 479 -3.35 -12.38 -15.47
C ALA A 479 -3.71 -13.82 -15.11
N LEU A 480 -2.74 -14.71 -15.23
CA LEU A 480 -2.80 -16.09 -14.79
C LEU A 480 -1.70 -16.31 -13.77
N ARG A 481 -2.05 -16.83 -12.59
CA ARG A 481 -1.11 -17.18 -11.53
C ARG A 481 -1.27 -18.65 -11.15
N LEU A 482 -0.16 -19.36 -11.08
CA LEU A 482 -0.06 -20.73 -10.63
C LEU A 482 0.92 -20.80 -9.47
N SER A 483 0.58 -21.53 -8.42
CA SER A 483 1.53 -21.83 -7.33
C SER A 483 1.35 -23.25 -6.81
N LEU A 484 2.41 -23.75 -6.23
CA LEU A 484 2.46 -25.04 -5.57
C LEU A 484 3.23 -24.88 -4.27
N ARG A 485 2.58 -25.24 -3.16
CA ARG A 485 3.17 -25.23 -1.82
C ARG A 485 3.17 -26.65 -1.25
N TYR A 486 4.28 -27.06 -0.66
CA TYR A 486 4.36 -28.28 0.14
C TYR A 486 4.77 -27.94 1.55
N ALA A 487 3.94 -28.34 2.52
CA ALA A 487 4.16 -28.12 3.95
C ALA A 487 4.29 -29.45 4.68
N PHE A 488 5.24 -29.56 5.62
CA PHE A 488 5.52 -30.76 6.38
C PHE A 488 5.97 -30.42 7.80
N LEU A 489 5.81 -31.36 8.73
CA LEU A 489 6.34 -31.21 10.08
C LEU A 489 7.85 -31.52 10.12
N LEU A 490 8.59 -30.67 10.82
CA LEU A 490 9.99 -30.96 11.09
C LEU A 490 10.08 -32.06 12.18
N PRO A 491 10.89 -33.11 11.95
CA PRO A 491 11.02 -34.20 12.92
C PRO A 491 11.39 -33.69 14.32
N HIS A 492 10.81 -34.28 15.36
CA HIS A 492 11.07 -33.96 16.76
C HIS A 492 10.74 -32.50 17.18
N THR A 493 9.97 -31.76 16.38
CA THR A 493 9.54 -30.39 16.68
C THR A 493 8.04 -30.22 16.49
N ALA A 494 7.48 -29.13 17.05
CA ALA A 494 6.11 -28.70 16.75
C ALA A 494 6.10 -27.67 15.59
N MET A 495 7.15 -27.62 14.77
CA MET A 495 7.28 -26.66 13.68
C MET A 495 6.82 -27.28 12.37
N LYS A 496 6.02 -26.52 11.60
CA LYS A 496 5.64 -26.82 10.24
C LYS A 496 6.51 -25.99 9.29
N ALA A 497 7.35 -26.66 8.50
CA ALA A 497 8.11 -26.04 7.42
C ALA A 497 7.32 -26.14 6.10
N TYR A 498 7.59 -25.21 5.17
CA TYR A 498 7.05 -25.27 3.83
C TYR A 498 7.97 -24.66 2.79
N ALA A 499 7.80 -25.12 1.56
CA ALA A 499 8.34 -24.48 0.36
C ALA A 499 7.19 -24.21 -0.61
N GLU A 500 7.22 -23.04 -1.26
CA GLU A 500 6.24 -22.62 -2.26
C GLU A 500 6.98 -22.07 -3.48
N GLY A 501 6.61 -22.52 -4.65
CA GLY A 501 7.03 -21.95 -5.92
C GLY A 501 5.83 -21.49 -6.72
N GLY A 502 5.99 -20.41 -7.48
CA GLY A 502 4.89 -19.94 -8.30
C GLY A 502 5.35 -19.10 -9.49
N TRP A 503 4.41 -18.94 -10.41
CA TRP A 503 4.56 -18.19 -11.64
C TRP A 503 3.30 -17.40 -11.93
N GLN A 504 3.47 -16.19 -12.45
CA GLN A 504 2.38 -15.34 -12.92
C GLN A 504 2.76 -14.71 -14.26
N LEU A 505 1.80 -14.68 -15.18
CA LEU A 505 1.86 -13.90 -16.41
C LEU A 505 0.74 -12.86 -16.38
N ARG A 506 1.09 -11.59 -16.57
CA ARG A 506 0.17 -10.51 -16.90
C ARG A 506 0.39 -10.10 -18.35
N LYS A 507 -0.67 -9.99 -19.14
CA LYS A 507 -0.61 -9.62 -20.55
C LYS A 507 -1.69 -8.60 -20.87
N ALA A 508 -1.29 -7.49 -21.48
CA ALA A 508 -2.20 -6.50 -22.02
C ALA A 508 -2.58 -6.85 -23.46
N ASN A 509 -3.84 -6.62 -23.81
CA ASN A 509 -4.35 -6.72 -25.17
C ASN A 509 -4.51 -5.31 -25.74
N THR A 510 -3.44 -4.78 -26.29
CA THR A 510 -3.39 -3.47 -26.96
C THR A 510 -2.63 -3.59 -28.27
N HIS A 511 -2.98 -2.75 -29.23
CA HIS A 511 -2.25 -2.61 -30.49
C HIS A 511 -1.26 -1.45 -30.48
N ASP A 512 -1.31 -0.62 -29.41
CA ASP A 512 -0.47 0.56 -29.26
C ASP A 512 0.81 0.20 -28.49
N ASP A 513 1.89 -0.09 -29.24
CA ASP A 513 3.17 -0.54 -28.71
C ASP A 513 4.18 0.61 -28.49
N ASP A 514 3.86 1.82 -29.00
CA ASP A 514 4.85 2.91 -29.05
C ASP A 514 5.20 3.46 -27.66
N TYR A 515 4.32 3.26 -26.65
CA TYR A 515 4.46 3.80 -25.30
C TYR A 515 4.77 2.75 -24.22
N LEU A 516 4.70 1.45 -24.55
CA LEU A 516 4.99 0.34 -23.66
C LEU A 516 6.24 -0.41 -24.11
N ASP A 517 7.16 -0.72 -23.19
CA ASP A 517 8.37 -1.50 -23.52
C ASP A 517 8.05 -2.95 -23.93
N ALA A 518 6.93 -3.50 -23.45
CA ALA A 518 6.34 -4.77 -23.87
C ALA A 518 4.89 -4.87 -23.39
N ARG A 519 4.11 -5.81 -23.99
CA ARG A 519 2.70 -6.07 -23.61
C ARG A 519 2.54 -7.08 -22.49
N GLN A 520 3.61 -7.59 -21.92
CA GLN A 520 3.54 -8.62 -20.88
C GLN A 520 4.54 -8.39 -19.77
N ARG A 521 4.20 -8.94 -18.58
CA ARG A 521 5.07 -9.01 -17.41
C ARG A 521 4.96 -10.39 -16.77
N ARG A 522 6.09 -11.00 -16.45
CA ARG A 522 6.19 -12.30 -15.79
C ARG A 522 6.72 -12.10 -14.38
N THR A 523 6.20 -12.88 -13.46
CA THR A 523 6.70 -12.94 -12.09
C THR A 523 6.94 -14.39 -11.71
N LEU A 524 8.12 -14.69 -11.21
CA LEU A 524 8.50 -15.98 -10.64
C LEU A 524 8.82 -15.76 -9.17
N TRP A 525 8.37 -16.65 -8.30
CA TRP A 525 8.77 -16.60 -6.88
C TRP A 525 9.08 -17.98 -6.33
N LEU A 526 9.96 -17.96 -5.35
CA LEU A 526 10.25 -19.08 -4.46
C LEU A 526 10.19 -18.57 -3.04
N THR A 527 9.44 -19.27 -2.18
CA THR A 527 9.31 -18.96 -0.76
C THR A 527 9.61 -20.20 0.06
N ILE A 528 10.41 -20.05 1.08
CA ILE A 528 10.56 -21.04 2.14
C ILE A 528 10.09 -20.42 3.47
N GLY A 529 9.48 -21.20 4.33
CA GLY A 529 9.02 -20.67 5.61
C GLY A 529 8.75 -21.76 6.62
N CYS A 530 8.46 -21.29 7.83
CA CYS A 530 8.07 -22.15 8.95
C CYS A 530 6.98 -21.48 9.78
N GLN A 531 6.21 -22.31 10.48
CA GLN A 531 5.15 -21.90 11.43
C GLN A 531 5.31 -22.72 12.72
N TRP A 532 5.10 -22.10 13.87
CA TRP A 532 5.15 -22.76 15.19
C TRP A 532 4.27 -22.06 16.21
#